data_265169685532ec10c66847b53bd3ca3c
#
_entry.id   265169685532ec10c66847b53bd3ca3c
#
_cell.length_a   1.000
_cell.length_b   1.000
_cell.length_c   1.000
_cell.angle_alpha   90.00
_cell.angle_beta   90.00
_cell.angle_gamma   90.00
#
_symmetry.space_group_name_H-M   'P 1'
#
loop_
_entity.id
_entity.type
_entity.pdbx_description
1 polymer ?
#
loop_
_entity_poly.entity_id
_entity_poly.type
_entity_poly.pdbx_seq_one_letter_code
_entity_poly.pdbx_strand_id
1 'polypeptide(L)'
;MIPGGGSSLVHAIKAIEKYVETAPKTNGHAATWADEKIGIDIIRKALEEPLRQIAFNAGFEGSVEVNNVKSKKAPHGFDAMTGEIVDMFKAGIVEPFKVTRSALQNAASIGALILTTETLIADKPEPKKDAPAMPGGGMGGYDMM
;
A
#
# COMPACT_ATOMS: atom_id res chain seq x y z
N MET A 1 12.63 0.11 -13.89
CA MET A 1 12.69 0.53 -12.48
C MET A 1 11.94 1.84 -12.33
N ILE A 2 11.27 2.04 -11.21
CA ILE A 2 10.55 3.26 -10.81
C ILE A 2 11.00 3.66 -9.39
N PRO A 3 10.76 4.91 -8.96
CA PRO A 3 10.97 5.32 -7.57
C PRO A 3 10.22 4.41 -6.61
N GLY A 4 10.91 3.90 -5.59
CA GLY A 4 10.36 2.98 -4.61
C GLY A 4 9.65 3.67 -3.45
N GLY A 5 9.39 2.91 -2.38
CA GLY A 5 8.82 3.44 -1.14
C GLY A 5 7.43 4.06 -1.28
N GLY A 6 6.62 3.62 -2.27
CA GLY A 6 5.31 4.20 -2.55
C GLY A 6 5.35 5.55 -3.29
N SER A 7 6.53 6.14 -3.51
CA SER A 7 6.68 7.46 -4.13
C SER A 7 6.15 7.51 -5.56
N SER A 8 6.33 6.42 -6.33
CA SER A 8 5.80 6.30 -7.69
C SER A 8 4.27 6.34 -7.75
N LEU A 9 3.59 5.78 -6.76
CA LEU A 9 2.13 5.82 -6.66
C LEU A 9 1.62 7.23 -6.36
N VAL A 10 2.30 7.95 -5.46
CA VAL A 10 1.99 9.36 -5.17
C VAL A 10 2.18 10.22 -6.42
N HIS A 11 3.25 10.02 -7.19
CA HIS A 11 3.45 10.75 -8.45
C HIS A 11 2.42 10.39 -9.53
N ALA A 12 1.87 9.17 -9.51
CA ALA A 12 0.82 8.73 -10.42
C ALA A 12 -0.52 9.49 -10.22
N ILE A 13 -0.73 10.11 -9.05
CA ILE A 13 -1.92 10.93 -8.78
C ILE A 13 -2.09 12.03 -9.83
N LYS A 14 -1.02 12.64 -10.29
CA LYS A 14 -1.06 13.66 -11.36
C LYS A 14 -1.66 13.15 -12.67
N ALA A 15 -1.48 11.86 -12.97
CA ALA A 15 -2.09 11.25 -14.15
C ALA A 15 -3.62 11.10 -13.98
N ILE A 16 -4.07 10.83 -12.76
CA ILE A 16 -5.50 10.77 -12.43
C ILE A 16 -6.13 12.15 -12.54
N GLU A 17 -5.48 13.17 -11.99
CA GLU A 17 -5.95 14.56 -12.09
C GLU A 17 -6.11 14.99 -13.55
N LYS A 18 -5.11 14.72 -14.37
CA LYS A 18 -5.17 14.96 -15.81
C LYS A 18 -6.29 14.19 -16.50
N TYR A 19 -6.51 12.92 -16.11
CA TYR A 19 -7.62 12.13 -16.63
C TYR A 19 -8.98 12.79 -16.31
N VAL A 20 -9.20 13.24 -15.07
CA VAL A 20 -10.42 13.92 -14.66
C VAL A 20 -10.68 15.20 -15.46
N GLU A 21 -9.62 15.94 -15.83
CA GLU A 21 -9.73 17.14 -16.64
C GLU A 21 -10.09 16.84 -18.11
N THR A 22 -9.55 15.78 -18.67
CA THR A 22 -9.65 15.42 -20.10
C THR A 22 -10.74 14.40 -20.42
N ALA A 23 -11.26 13.68 -19.42
CA ALA A 23 -12.28 12.67 -19.63
C ALA A 23 -13.55 13.27 -20.22
N PRO A 24 -14.19 12.58 -21.18
CA PRO A 24 -15.44 13.04 -21.77
C PRO A 24 -16.53 13.11 -20.68
N LYS A 25 -16.96 14.29 -20.34
CA LYS A 25 -17.96 14.55 -19.28
C LYS A 25 -19.38 14.11 -19.64
N THR A 26 -19.54 13.47 -20.80
CA THR A 26 -20.86 13.17 -21.38
C THR A 26 -20.89 11.79 -22.02
N ASN A 27 -21.05 10.75 -21.21
CA ASN A 27 -21.67 9.53 -21.69
C ASN A 27 -23.20 9.54 -21.42
N GLY A 28 -23.86 10.67 -21.66
CA GLY A 28 -25.33 10.80 -21.65
C GLY A 28 -25.98 10.90 -20.26
N HIS A 29 -25.28 10.67 -19.16
CA HIS A 29 -25.86 10.77 -17.82
C HIS A 29 -24.93 11.57 -16.89
N ALA A 30 -25.33 12.80 -16.58
CA ALA A 30 -24.62 13.67 -15.64
C ALA A 30 -24.47 13.05 -14.23
N ALA A 31 -25.42 12.21 -13.83
CA ALA A 31 -25.37 11.45 -12.57
C ALA A 31 -24.20 10.44 -12.54
N THR A 32 -23.98 9.70 -13.62
CA THR A 32 -22.90 8.70 -13.72
C THR A 32 -21.50 9.32 -13.59
N TRP A 33 -21.29 10.52 -14.12
CA TRP A 33 -20.01 11.20 -13.99
C TRP A 33 -19.72 11.66 -12.55
N ALA A 34 -20.76 12.06 -11.81
CA ALA A 34 -20.61 12.42 -10.39
C ALA A 34 -20.16 11.19 -9.56
N ASP A 35 -20.76 10.02 -9.82
CA ASP A 35 -20.44 8.78 -9.13
C ASP A 35 -19.05 8.25 -9.54
N GLU A 36 -18.70 8.31 -10.83
CA GLU A 36 -17.35 7.99 -11.31
C GLU A 36 -16.27 8.84 -10.62
N LYS A 37 -16.55 10.12 -10.43
CA LYS A 37 -15.66 11.05 -9.74
C LYS A 37 -15.40 10.64 -8.29
N ILE A 38 -16.40 10.14 -7.59
CA ILE A 38 -16.26 9.60 -6.23
C ILE A 38 -15.34 8.39 -6.26
N GLY A 39 -15.54 7.48 -7.20
CA GLY A 39 -14.65 6.31 -7.38
C GLY A 39 -13.20 6.69 -7.68
N ILE A 40 -13.00 7.68 -8.55
CA ILE A 40 -11.66 8.21 -8.87
C ILE A 40 -11.01 8.84 -7.63
N ASP A 41 -11.77 9.58 -6.81
CA ASP A 41 -11.25 10.16 -5.56
C ASP A 41 -10.88 9.11 -4.52
N ILE A 42 -11.58 7.98 -4.47
CA ILE A 42 -11.20 6.84 -3.64
C ILE A 42 -9.84 6.29 -4.08
N ILE A 43 -9.65 6.04 -5.37
CA ILE A 43 -8.37 5.57 -5.91
C ILE A 43 -7.26 6.58 -5.63
N ARG A 44 -7.51 7.87 -5.85
CA ARG A 44 -6.54 8.93 -5.58
C ARG A 44 -6.05 8.91 -4.13
N LYS A 45 -6.95 8.76 -3.17
CA LYS A 45 -6.60 8.63 -1.76
C LYS A 45 -5.84 7.35 -1.46
N ALA A 46 -6.28 6.22 -2.03
CA ALA A 46 -5.64 4.93 -1.83
C ALA A 46 -4.18 4.90 -2.32
N LEU A 47 -3.83 5.65 -3.37
CA LEU A 47 -2.45 5.75 -3.86
C LEU A 47 -1.48 6.42 -2.88
N GLU A 48 -1.97 7.16 -1.90
CA GLU A 48 -1.16 7.78 -0.85
C GLU A 48 -0.78 6.80 0.26
N GLU A 49 -1.63 5.79 0.50
CA GLU A 49 -1.53 4.92 1.67
C GLU A 49 -0.23 4.11 1.78
N PRO A 50 0.35 3.55 0.70
CA PRO A 50 1.61 2.83 0.81
C PRO A 50 2.76 3.69 1.36
N LEU A 51 2.91 4.93 0.87
CA LEU A 51 3.92 5.85 1.37
C LEU A 51 3.59 6.30 2.79
N ARG A 52 2.32 6.62 3.07
CA ARG A 52 1.84 7.00 4.41
C ARG A 52 2.17 5.94 5.44
N GLN A 53 1.91 4.67 5.13
CA GLN A 53 2.19 3.55 6.02
C GLN A 53 3.69 3.34 6.24
N ILE A 54 4.52 3.49 5.19
CA ILE A 54 5.98 3.39 5.30
C ILE A 54 6.51 4.49 6.23
N ALA A 55 6.07 5.74 6.04
CA ALA A 55 6.46 6.86 6.89
C ALA A 55 6.03 6.63 8.36
N PHE A 56 4.79 6.19 8.57
CA PHE A 56 4.28 5.87 9.91
C PHE A 56 5.10 4.77 10.59
N ASN A 57 5.42 3.68 9.89
CA ASN A 57 6.24 2.60 10.42
C ASN A 57 7.66 3.04 10.79
N ALA A 58 8.17 4.07 10.14
CA ALA A 58 9.46 4.68 10.42
C ALA A 58 9.41 5.78 11.51
N GLY A 59 8.22 6.03 12.09
CA GLY A 59 8.04 7.01 13.17
C GLY A 59 7.79 8.45 12.68
N PHE A 60 7.49 8.65 11.40
CA PHE A 60 7.20 9.95 10.81
C PHE A 60 5.69 10.17 10.62
N GLU A 61 5.28 11.42 10.52
CA GLU A 61 3.88 11.77 10.22
C GLU A 61 3.59 11.55 8.72
N GLY A 62 2.90 10.46 8.41
CA GLY A 62 2.68 10.02 7.05
C GLY A 62 1.98 11.04 6.16
N SER A 63 1.07 11.86 6.71
CA SER A 63 0.36 12.90 5.96
C SER A 63 1.30 14.03 5.53
N VAL A 64 2.26 14.36 6.37
CA VAL A 64 3.28 15.38 6.07
C VAL A 64 4.17 14.88 4.95
N GLU A 65 4.66 13.63 5.05
CA GLU A 65 5.59 13.09 4.05
C GLU A 65 4.93 12.86 2.69
N VAL A 66 3.67 12.43 2.66
CA VAL A 66 2.89 12.38 1.41
C VAL A 66 2.80 13.76 0.75
N ASN A 67 2.53 14.81 1.51
CA ASN A 67 2.46 16.18 0.97
C ASN A 67 3.83 16.68 0.51
N ASN A 68 4.90 16.35 1.22
CA ASN A 68 6.27 16.66 0.83
C ASN A 68 6.60 16.04 -0.53
N VAL A 69 6.29 14.74 -0.74
CA VAL A 69 6.52 14.05 -2.02
C VAL A 69 5.64 14.63 -3.13
N LYS A 70 4.36 14.94 -2.88
CA LYS A 70 3.48 15.59 -3.87
C LYS A 70 4.02 16.92 -4.38
N SER A 71 4.67 17.69 -3.51
CA SER A 71 5.25 19.00 -3.86
C SER A 71 6.48 18.89 -4.79
N LYS A 72 7.10 17.74 -4.84
CA LYS A 72 8.29 17.48 -5.64
C LYS A 72 7.94 16.84 -6.99
N LYS A 73 8.90 16.87 -7.89
CA LYS A 73 8.80 16.16 -9.17
C LYS A 73 9.46 14.78 -9.03
N ALA A 74 8.96 13.80 -9.78
CA ALA A 74 9.71 12.55 -9.94
C ALA A 74 11.14 12.85 -10.43
N PRO A 75 12.16 12.14 -9.99
CA PRO A 75 12.11 10.90 -9.22
C PRO A 75 12.24 11.07 -7.67
N HIS A 76 11.94 12.24 -7.13
CA HIS A 76 12.07 12.47 -5.68
C HIS A 76 11.00 11.72 -4.89
N GLY A 77 11.40 11.19 -3.75
CA GLY A 77 10.55 10.45 -2.83
C GLY A 77 11.08 10.51 -1.40
N PHE A 78 10.37 9.89 -0.48
CA PHE A 78 10.69 9.85 0.94
C PHE A 78 11.61 8.66 1.26
N ASP A 79 12.75 8.94 1.85
CA ASP A 79 13.66 7.94 2.43
C ASP A 79 13.31 7.73 3.91
N ALA A 80 12.71 6.60 4.22
CA ALA A 80 12.28 6.26 5.58
C ALA A 80 13.43 5.99 6.56
N MET A 81 14.67 5.80 6.06
CA MET A 81 15.83 5.61 6.94
C MET A 81 16.41 6.94 7.42
N THR A 82 16.39 7.95 6.57
CA THR A 82 16.97 9.27 6.90
C THR A 82 15.92 10.32 7.28
N GLY A 83 14.65 10.10 6.90
CA GLY A 83 13.57 11.08 7.07
C GLY A 83 13.61 12.21 6.04
N GLU A 84 14.37 12.07 4.97
CA GLU A 84 14.58 13.13 3.98
C GLU A 84 13.89 12.85 2.65
N ILE A 85 13.62 13.91 1.89
CA ILE A 85 13.17 13.80 0.50
C ILE A 85 14.39 13.78 -0.41
N VAL A 86 14.62 12.63 -1.06
CA VAL A 86 15.81 12.36 -1.87
C VAL A 86 15.46 11.98 -3.31
N ASP A 87 16.44 12.03 -4.19
CA ASP A 87 16.36 11.39 -5.52
C ASP A 87 16.45 9.88 -5.35
N MET A 88 15.32 9.18 -5.54
CA MET A 88 15.18 7.75 -5.26
C MET A 88 16.10 6.87 -6.11
N PHE A 89 16.42 7.30 -7.35
CA PHE A 89 17.36 6.55 -8.17
C PHE A 89 18.80 6.68 -7.67
N LYS A 90 19.19 7.88 -7.22
CA LYS A 90 20.54 8.09 -6.65
C LYS A 90 20.69 7.41 -5.29
N ALA A 91 19.63 7.39 -4.50
CA ALA A 91 19.60 6.70 -3.20
C ALA A 91 19.50 5.17 -3.34
N GLY A 92 19.26 4.63 -4.55
CA GLY A 92 19.11 3.19 -4.77
C GLY A 92 17.77 2.64 -4.29
N ILE A 93 16.81 3.50 -3.93
CA ILE A 93 15.48 3.12 -3.47
C ILE A 93 14.55 2.99 -4.68
N VAL A 94 14.57 1.83 -5.30
CA VAL A 94 13.89 1.57 -6.58
C VAL A 94 13.10 0.27 -6.54
N GLU A 95 12.03 0.23 -7.33
CA GLU A 95 11.14 -0.92 -7.46
C GLU A 95 10.98 -1.35 -8.92
N PRO A 96 10.74 -2.65 -9.19
CA PRO A 96 10.33 -3.08 -10.51
C PRO A 96 8.93 -2.59 -10.84
N PHE A 97 8.76 -1.87 -11.94
CA PHE A 97 7.45 -1.36 -12.40
C PHE A 97 6.35 -2.43 -12.43
N LYS A 98 6.70 -3.64 -12.92
CA LYS A 98 5.73 -4.75 -13.03
C LYS A 98 5.13 -5.12 -11.68
N VAL A 99 5.92 -5.12 -10.61
CA VAL A 99 5.47 -5.48 -9.26
C VAL A 99 4.43 -4.47 -8.77
N THR A 100 4.78 -3.19 -8.78
CA THR A 100 3.90 -2.10 -8.32
C THR A 100 2.61 -2.03 -9.16
N ARG A 101 2.72 -2.19 -10.49
CA ARG A 101 1.56 -2.24 -11.38
C ARG A 101 0.64 -3.41 -11.06
N SER A 102 1.19 -4.62 -10.91
CA SER A 102 0.41 -5.82 -10.61
C SER A 102 -0.26 -5.74 -9.24
N ALA A 103 0.43 -5.20 -8.23
CA ALA A 103 -0.14 -4.96 -6.92
C ALA A 103 -1.37 -4.03 -6.99
N LEU A 104 -1.25 -2.92 -7.71
CA LEU A 104 -2.35 -1.97 -7.89
C LEU A 104 -3.53 -2.59 -8.66
N GLN A 105 -3.27 -3.32 -9.74
CA GLN A 105 -4.32 -4.00 -10.50
C GLN A 105 -5.07 -5.05 -9.67
N ASN A 106 -4.34 -5.86 -8.92
CA ASN A 106 -4.94 -6.88 -8.05
C ASN A 106 -5.74 -6.25 -6.92
N ALA A 107 -5.21 -5.22 -6.28
CA ALA A 107 -5.92 -4.50 -5.22
C ALA A 107 -7.23 -3.88 -5.74
N ALA A 108 -7.20 -3.24 -6.91
CA ALA A 108 -8.39 -2.67 -7.53
C ALA A 108 -9.42 -3.74 -7.89
N SER A 109 -8.98 -4.90 -8.41
CA SER A 109 -9.86 -6.01 -8.73
C SER A 109 -10.58 -6.58 -7.50
N ILE A 110 -9.84 -6.80 -6.41
CA ILE A 110 -10.42 -7.28 -5.16
C ILE A 110 -11.31 -6.23 -4.52
N GLY A 111 -10.89 -4.96 -4.53
CA GLY A 111 -11.73 -3.85 -4.04
C GLY A 111 -13.07 -3.76 -4.77
N ALA A 112 -13.07 -3.87 -6.11
CA ALA A 112 -14.29 -3.89 -6.91
C ALA A 112 -15.18 -5.11 -6.58
N LEU A 113 -14.57 -6.28 -6.36
CA LEU A 113 -15.31 -7.47 -5.96
C LEU A 113 -16.00 -7.28 -4.59
N ILE A 114 -15.29 -6.73 -3.61
CA ILE A 114 -15.84 -6.46 -2.27
C ILE A 114 -16.99 -5.47 -2.35
N LEU A 115 -16.88 -4.42 -3.16
CA LEU A 115 -17.95 -3.42 -3.33
C LEU A 115 -19.24 -3.99 -3.93
N THR A 116 -19.15 -5.09 -4.69
CA THR A 116 -20.31 -5.75 -5.31
C THR A 116 -20.81 -6.95 -4.50
N THR A 117 -20.20 -7.25 -3.36
CA THR A 117 -20.52 -8.42 -2.52
C THR A 117 -21.44 -8.00 -1.37
N GLU A 118 -22.54 -8.70 -1.18
CA GLU A 118 -23.49 -8.46 -0.08
C GLU A 118 -23.10 -9.20 1.20
N THR A 119 -22.38 -10.33 1.10
CA THR A 119 -22.03 -11.18 2.23
C THR A 119 -20.63 -11.76 2.06
N LEU A 120 -19.85 -11.78 3.13
CA LEU A 120 -18.56 -12.46 3.22
C LEU A 120 -18.68 -13.63 4.20
N ILE A 121 -18.31 -14.82 3.74
CA ILE A 121 -18.23 -16.02 4.59
C ILE A 121 -16.75 -16.37 4.76
N ALA A 122 -16.29 -16.44 6.02
CA ALA A 122 -14.92 -16.79 6.35
C ALA A 122 -14.88 -17.75 7.53
N ASP A 123 -13.85 -18.57 7.57
CA ASP A 123 -13.61 -19.46 8.72
C ASP A 123 -13.31 -18.64 9.98
N LYS A 124 -13.91 -19.05 11.09
CA LYS A 124 -13.60 -18.46 12.39
C LYS A 124 -12.18 -18.86 12.79
N PRO A 125 -11.30 -17.90 13.15
CA PRO A 125 -9.98 -18.24 13.63
C PRO A 125 -10.04 -19.23 14.80
N GLU A 126 -9.40 -20.38 14.66
CA GLU A 126 -9.28 -21.32 15.77
C GLU A 126 -8.34 -20.73 16.84
N PRO A 127 -8.67 -20.90 18.14
CA PRO A 127 -7.75 -20.57 19.21
C PRO A 127 -6.47 -21.41 19.04
N LYS A 128 -5.31 -20.78 19.13
CA LYS A 128 -4.03 -21.49 19.09
C LYS A 128 -4.08 -22.58 20.17
N LYS A 129 -4.05 -23.84 19.76
CA LYS A 129 -3.83 -24.95 20.69
C LYS A 129 -2.42 -24.78 21.23
N ASP A 130 -2.28 -24.58 22.53
CA ASP A 130 -0.98 -24.62 23.18
C ASP A 130 -0.29 -25.92 22.79
N ALA A 131 0.93 -25.83 22.27
CA ALA A 131 1.70 -27.01 21.92
C ALA A 131 1.84 -27.87 23.19
N PRO A 132 1.58 -29.20 23.11
CA PRO A 132 1.70 -30.05 24.28
C PRO A 132 3.14 -29.89 24.84
N ALA A 133 3.21 -29.60 26.14
CA ALA A 133 4.49 -29.52 26.86
C ALA A 133 5.25 -30.81 26.60
N MET A 134 6.44 -30.74 26.06
CA MET A 134 7.32 -31.90 25.90
C MET A 134 7.54 -32.52 27.29
N PRO A 135 7.31 -33.85 27.45
CA PRO A 135 7.63 -34.49 28.71
C PRO A 135 9.13 -34.37 28.95
N GLY A 136 9.49 -33.72 30.05
CA GLY A 136 10.89 -33.54 30.44
C GLY A 136 11.57 -34.89 30.56
N GLY A 137 12.56 -35.15 29.71
CA GLY A 137 13.44 -36.29 29.80
C GLY A 137 14.26 -36.21 31.09
N GLY A 138 13.84 -36.97 32.11
CA GLY A 138 14.65 -37.21 33.29
C GLY A 138 15.88 -37.98 32.92
N MET A 139 17.01 -37.31 32.97
CA MET A 139 18.32 -37.93 32.80
C MET A 139 18.75 -38.53 34.14
N GLY A 140 18.53 -39.86 34.26
CA GLY A 140 18.97 -40.66 35.40
C GLY A 140 20.49 -40.57 35.53
N GLY A 141 20.93 -40.15 36.73
CA GLY A 141 22.32 -40.24 37.14
C GLY A 141 22.75 -41.72 37.27
N TYR A 142 23.82 -42.05 36.63
CA TYR A 142 24.57 -43.24 36.96
C TYR A 142 25.74 -42.83 37.89
N ASP A 143 25.50 -43.14 39.17
CA ASP A 143 26.61 -43.35 40.13
C ASP A 143 27.40 -44.57 39.68
N MET A 144 28.68 -44.41 39.49
CA MET A 144 29.64 -45.55 39.52
C MET A 144 30.80 -45.21 40.43
N MET A 145 30.92 -46.10 41.34
CA MET A 145 32.03 -46.31 42.30
C MET A 145 33.42 -46.22 41.63
#